data_1d0505be49589bf041af610ddf6f926e
#
_entry.id   1d0505be49589bf041af610ddf6f926e
#
_cell.length_a   1.000
_cell.length_b   1.000
_cell.length_c   1.000
_cell.angle_alpha   90.00
_cell.angle_beta   90.00
_cell.angle_gamma   90.00
#
_symmetry.space_group_name_H-M   'P 1'
#
loop_
_entity.id
_entity.type
_entity.pdbx_description
1 polymer ?
#
loop_
_entity_poly.entity_id
_entity_poly.type
_entity_poly.pdbx_seq_one_letter_code
_entity_poly.pdbx_strand_id
1 'polypeptide(L)'
;MLKVFPIQDKNEQATLCARCDVNFDADLLAYQATVDDVFVGICQFKLQPEGGILYDLAPLKGDAPDFEAIFVLGRAALNFIDLCGIHQAFFDGDATVPGESLLRAIGFRPDETQNGRLGMDLTDFFTSPCKHCGGK
;
A
#
# COMPACT_ATOMS: atom_id res chain seq x y z
N MET A 1 -8.63 11.82 -13.37
CA MET A 1 -8.68 10.34 -13.35
C MET A 1 -7.59 9.79 -12.44
N LEU A 2 -7.97 8.94 -11.52
CA LEU A 2 -7.01 8.29 -10.61
C LEU A 2 -6.32 7.13 -11.32
N LYS A 3 -4.99 7.12 -11.27
CA LYS A 3 -4.20 6.02 -11.80
C LYS A 3 -3.21 5.56 -10.75
N VAL A 4 -2.97 4.25 -10.71
CA VAL A 4 -1.95 3.65 -9.84
C VAL A 4 -1.09 2.74 -10.71
N PHE A 5 0.23 2.93 -10.65
CA PHE A 5 1.13 2.17 -11.50
C PHE A 5 2.51 2.06 -10.87
N PRO A 6 3.30 1.04 -11.27
CA PRO A 6 4.63 0.84 -10.66
C PRO A 6 5.61 1.92 -11.03
N ILE A 7 6.56 2.16 -10.13
CA ILE A 7 7.72 3.02 -10.38
C ILE A 7 8.88 2.10 -10.70
N GLN A 8 9.37 2.15 -11.94
CA GLN A 8 10.43 1.26 -12.37
C GLN A 8 11.82 1.89 -12.27
N ASP A 9 11.90 3.20 -12.35
CA ASP A 9 13.16 3.94 -12.27
C ASP A 9 13.46 4.29 -10.81
N LYS A 10 14.62 3.82 -10.32
CA LYS A 10 14.98 4.05 -8.91
C LYS A 10 15.28 5.52 -8.62
N ASN A 11 15.77 6.27 -9.60
CA ASN A 11 15.98 7.71 -9.42
C ASN A 11 14.64 8.43 -9.28
N GLU A 12 13.66 8.03 -10.06
CA GLU A 12 12.30 8.58 -9.92
C GLU A 12 11.72 8.20 -8.56
N GLN A 13 11.89 6.94 -8.15
CA GLN A 13 11.40 6.51 -6.84
C GLN A 13 11.98 7.37 -5.72
N ALA A 14 13.29 7.62 -5.76
CA ALA A 14 13.95 8.44 -4.74
C ALA A 14 13.38 9.87 -4.71
N THR A 15 13.16 10.45 -5.88
CA THR A 15 12.59 11.80 -5.98
C THR A 15 11.17 11.85 -5.39
N LEU A 16 10.35 10.85 -5.72
CA LEU A 16 8.96 10.82 -5.24
C LEU A 16 8.91 10.51 -3.74
N CYS A 17 9.82 9.69 -3.23
CA CYS A 17 9.92 9.46 -1.78
C CYS A 17 10.18 10.77 -1.04
N ALA A 18 11.10 11.59 -1.57
CA ALA A 18 11.40 12.88 -0.95
C ALA A 18 10.18 13.80 -0.92
N ARG A 19 9.36 13.75 -1.96
CA ARG A 19 8.14 14.56 -2.02
C ARG A 19 7.09 14.12 -1.01
N CYS A 20 7.17 12.88 -0.54
CA CYS A 20 6.25 12.35 0.48
C CYS A 20 6.90 12.30 1.86
N ASP A 21 8.14 12.76 1.99
CA ASP A 21 8.89 12.76 3.25
C ASP A 21 9.05 11.34 3.82
N VAL A 22 9.33 10.39 2.93
CA VAL A 22 9.63 9.01 3.32
C VAL A 22 11.03 8.63 2.83
N ASN A 23 11.62 7.65 3.51
CA ASN A 23 12.97 7.20 3.18
C ASN A 23 12.95 6.31 1.94
N PHE A 24 13.81 6.65 0.99
CA PHE A 24 13.99 5.82 -0.19
C PHE A 24 14.87 4.61 0.15
N ASP A 25 14.47 3.44 -0.35
CA ASP A 25 15.26 2.21 -0.25
C ASP A 25 15.22 1.53 -1.61
N ALA A 26 16.40 1.39 -2.23
CA ALA A 26 16.49 0.84 -3.59
C ALA A 26 16.07 -0.63 -3.65
N ASP A 27 16.07 -1.32 -2.50
CA ASP A 27 15.66 -2.73 -2.45
C ASP A 27 14.14 -2.90 -2.41
N LEU A 28 13.39 -1.82 -2.27
CA LEU A 28 11.94 -1.88 -2.20
C LEU A 28 11.32 -1.65 -3.57
N LEU A 29 10.23 -2.38 -3.81
CA LEU A 29 9.35 -2.07 -4.93
C LEU A 29 8.51 -0.86 -4.59
N ALA A 30 7.99 -0.19 -5.61
CA ALA A 30 7.16 0.98 -5.35
C ALA A 30 6.08 1.15 -6.39
N TYR A 31 4.94 1.64 -5.93
CA TYR A 31 3.83 2.09 -6.76
C TYR A 31 3.59 3.57 -6.47
N GLN A 32 3.07 4.27 -7.46
CA GLN A 32 2.64 5.66 -7.29
C GLN A 32 1.19 5.82 -7.68
N ALA A 33 0.56 6.84 -7.11
CA ALA A 33 -0.79 7.24 -7.51
C ALA A 33 -0.73 8.64 -8.10
N THR A 34 -1.50 8.84 -9.16
CA THR A 34 -1.69 10.18 -9.75
C THR A 34 -3.18 10.44 -9.91
N VAL A 35 -3.56 11.70 -9.79
CA VAL A 35 -4.93 12.15 -10.08
C VAL A 35 -4.80 13.23 -11.15
N ASP A 36 -5.42 12.99 -12.29
CA ASP A 36 -5.32 13.88 -13.45
C ASP A 36 -3.86 14.17 -13.81
N ASP A 37 -3.05 13.09 -13.77
CA ASP A 37 -1.62 13.11 -14.10
C ASP A 37 -0.75 13.86 -13.09
N VAL A 38 -1.30 14.23 -11.93
CA VAL A 38 -0.54 14.88 -10.86
C VAL A 38 -0.23 13.83 -9.77
N PHE A 39 1.04 13.70 -9.41
CA PHE A 39 1.46 12.75 -8.37
C PHE A 39 0.84 13.12 -7.03
N VAL A 40 0.28 12.11 -6.33
CA VAL A 40 -0.38 12.34 -5.04
C VAL A 40 0.07 11.38 -3.93
N GLY A 41 0.81 10.32 -4.24
CA GLY A 41 1.26 9.43 -3.17
C GLY A 41 2.11 8.26 -3.64
N ILE A 42 2.80 7.64 -2.69
CA ILE A 42 3.72 6.54 -2.95
C ILE A 42 3.50 5.41 -1.95
N CYS A 43 3.72 4.18 -2.41
CA CYS A 43 3.76 2.99 -1.56
C CYS A 43 5.04 2.23 -1.85
N GLN A 44 5.85 1.98 -0.84
CA GLN A 44 7.03 1.14 -0.96
C GLN A 44 6.80 -0.17 -0.21
N PHE A 45 7.17 -1.27 -0.83
CA PHE A 45 6.90 -2.59 -0.24
C PHE A 45 7.91 -3.62 -0.71
N LYS A 46 7.92 -4.77 -0.05
CA LYS A 46 8.86 -5.84 -0.32
C LYS A 46 8.14 -7.18 -0.29
N LEU A 47 8.57 -8.11 -1.13
CA LEU A 47 8.05 -9.47 -1.13
C LEU A 47 8.97 -10.35 -0.30
N GLN A 48 8.39 -11.06 0.67
CA GLN A 48 9.11 -11.99 1.54
C GLN A 48 8.36 -13.30 1.58
N PRO A 49 9.03 -14.42 1.90
CA PRO A 49 8.33 -15.72 1.96
C PRO A 49 7.18 -15.73 2.97
N GLU A 50 7.34 -15.03 4.09
CA GLU A 50 6.30 -14.98 5.14
C GLU A 50 5.19 -13.99 4.81
N GLY A 51 5.39 -13.10 3.85
CA GLY A 51 4.37 -12.13 3.48
C GLY A 51 4.93 -10.95 2.73
N GLY A 52 4.06 -10.21 2.08
CA GLY A 52 4.42 -8.92 1.52
C GLY A 52 4.40 -7.88 2.64
N ILE A 53 5.37 -6.97 2.64
CA ILE A 53 5.49 -5.99 3.70
C ILE A 53 5.44 -4.60 3.10
N LEU A 54 4.45 -3.81 3.50
CA LEU A 54 4.37 -2.39 3.14
C LEU A 54 5.15 -1.59 4.17
N TYR A 55 6.12 -0.83 3.71
CA TYR A 55 6.94 0.02 4.57
C TYR A 55 6.50 1.47 4.54
N ASP A 56 5.89 1.91 3.45
CA ASP A 56 5.41 3.27 3.30
C ASP A 56 4.12 3.27 2.51
N LEU A 57 3.17 4.04 2.97
CA LEU A 57 1.94 4.35 2.24
C LEU A 57 1.66 5.80 2.57
N ALA A 58 2.15 6.70 1.72
CA ALA A 58 2.27 8.11 2.10
C ALA A 58 1.72 9.04 1.02
N PRO A 59 0.92 10.04 1.44
CA PRO A 59 0.48 11.07 0.51
C PRO A 59 1.61 12.07 0.23
N LEU A 60 1.47 12.80 -0.87
CA LEU A 60 2.32 13.94 -1.16
C LEU A 60 2.27 14.91 0.01
N LYS A 61 3.43 15.34 0.47
CA LYS A 61 3.51 16.23 1.61
C LYS A 61 3.11 17.65 1.22
N GLY A 62 2.42 18.33 2.12
CA GLY A 62 2.08 19.74 1.95
C GLY A 62 0.67 20.00 1.48
N ASP A 63 0.06 19.06 0.80
CA ASP A 63 -1.31 19.20 0.31
C ASP A 63 -2.27 18.41 1.19
N ALA A 64 -3.56 18.73 1.09
CA ALA A 64 -4.57 17.90 1.73
C ALA A 64 -4.54 16.51 1.11
N PRO A 65 -4.47 15.44 1.91
CA PRO A 65 -4.37 14.10 1.37
C PRO A 65 -5.62 13.71 0.58
N ASP A 66 -5.41 12.99 -0.53
CA ASP A 66 -6.50 12.35 -1.25
C ASP A 66 -6.62 10.94 -0.71
N PHE A 67 -7.52 10.74 0.26
CA PHE A 67 -7.64 9.45 0.94
C PHE A 67 -8.11 8.34 0.00
N GLU A 68 -8.93 8.67 -0.99
CA GLU A 68 -9.33 7.66 -1.99
C GLU A 68 -8.13 7.18 -2.78
N ALA A 69 -7.27 8.09 -3.21
CA ALA A 69 -6.07 7.72 -3.97
C ALA A 69 -5.14 6.86 -3.13
N ILE A 70 -4.94 7.20 -1.86
CA ILE A 70 -4.06 6.43 -0.97
C ILE A 70 -4.65 5.05 -0.69
N PHE A 71 -5.97 4.97 -0.53
CA PHE A 71 -6.67 3.69 -0.36
C PHE A 71 -6.44 2.78 -1.57
N VAL A 72 -6.66 3.31 -2.77
CA VAL A 72 -6.49 2.52 -4.00
C VAL A 72 -5.03 2.13 -4.19
N LEU A 73 -4.11 3.03 -3.84
CA LEU A 73 -2.68 2.76 -3.93
C LEU A 73 -2.30 1.56 -3.04
N GLY A 74 -2.78 1.55 -1.80
CA GLY A 74 -2.52 0.43 -0.89
C GLY A 74 -3.11 -0.87 -1.41
N ARG A 75 -4.35 -0.81 -1.92
CA ARG A 75 -5.01 -2.00 -2.48
C ARG A 75 -4.27 -2.52 -3.71
N ALA A 76 -3.72 -1.63 -4.53
CA ALA A 76 -2.96 -2.06 -5.71
C ALA A 76 -1.69 -2.81 -5.33
N ALA A 77 -0.97 -2.33 -4.32
CA ALA A 77 0.21 -3.02 -3.84
C ALA A 77 -0.14 -4.41 -3.29
N LEU A 78 -1.23 -4.49 -2.52
CA LEU A 78 -1.68 -5.76 -1.96
C LEU A 78 -2.10 -6.73 -3.07
N ASN A 79 -2.78 -6.24 -4.10
CA ASN A 79 -3.17 -7.07 -5.22
C ASN A 79 -1.94 -7.64 -5.94
N PHE A 80 -0.91 -6.82 -6.13
CA PHE A 80 0.33 -7.29 -6.73
C PHE A 80 0.98 -8.38 -5.89
N ILE A 81 1.02 -8.21 -4.58
CA ILE A 81 1.57 -9.21 -3.66
C ILE A 81 0.81 -10.54 -3.81
N ASP A 82 -0.53 -10.45 -3.84
CA ASP A 82 -1.37 -11.63 -4.00
C ASP A 82 -1.12 -12.32 -5.34
N LEU A 83 -0.99 -11.55 -6.42
CA LEU A 83 -0.72 -12.09 -7.74
C LEU A 83 0.65 -12.77 -7.82
N CYS A 84 1.58 -12.40 -6.96
CA CYS A 84 2.89 -13.05 -6.87
C CYS A 84 2.84 -14.35 -6.06
N GLY A 85 1.66 -14.77 -5.63
CA GLY A 85 1.50 -16.02 -4.89
C GLY A 85 1.72 -15.88 -3.40
N ILE A 86 1.77 -14.66 -2.88
CA ILE A 86 1.97 -14.40 -1.45
C ILE A 86 0.64 -13.92 -0.89
N HIS A 87 0.07 -14.70 0.02
CA HIS A 87 -1.31 -14.47 0.47
C HIS A 87 -1.39 -13.92 1.88
N GLN A 88 -0.31 -13.30 2.37
CA GLN A 88 -0.24 -12.65 3.66
C GLN A 88 0.46 -11.32 3.48
N ALA A 89 -0.01 -10.28 4.13
CA ALA A 89 0.62 -8.97 4.05
C ALA A 89 0.69 -8.31 5.41
N PHE A 90 1.69 -7.47 5.58
CA PHE A 90 1.91 -6.72 6.82
C PHE A 90 2.18 -5.25 6.48
N PHE A 91 1.87 -4.37 7.43
CA PHE A 91 2.23 -2.96 7.33
C PHE A 91 3.21 -2.64 8.46
N ASP A 92 4.46 -2.38 8.11
CA ASP A 92 5.52 -2.11 9.09
C ASP A 92 5.96 -0.65 9.09
N GLY A 93 5.25 0.21 8.38
CA GLY A 93 5.58 1.63 8.35
C GLY A 93 4.96 2.41 9.50
N ASP A 94 5.03 3.72 9.38
CA ASP A 94 4.42 4.64 10.35
C ASP A 94 2.92 4.72 10.07
N ALA A 95 2.13 4.09 10.94
CA ALA A 95 0.68 3.99 10.74
C ALA A 95 -0.02 5.35 10.83
N THR A 96 0.62 6.35 11.45
CA THR A 96 0.02 7.67 11.55
C THR A 96 0.05 8.43 10.22
N VAL A 97 0.92 8.04 9.29
CA VAL A 97 1.06 8.72 8.01
C VAL A 97 -0.17 8.49 7.13
N PRO A 98 -0.57 7.23 6.82
CA PRO A 98 -1.85 7.03 6.14
C PRO A 98 -3.03 7.15 7.09
N GLY A 99 -2.81 6.91 8.39
CA GLY A 99 -3.86 6.91 9.40
C GLY A 99 -4.43 5.52 9.65
N GLU A 100 -4.71 5.25 10.93
CA GLU A 100 -5.19 3.93 11.33
C GLU A 100 -6.55 3.59 10.70
N SER A 101 -7.42 4.60 10.57
CA SER A 101 -8.72 4.38 9.93
C SER A 101 -8.57 3.93 8.49
N LEU A 102 -7.64 4.54 7.77
CA LEU A 102 -7.41 4.18 6.37
C LEU A 102 -6.83 2.77 6.27
N LEU A 103 -5.85 2.44 7.12
CA LEU A 103 -5.27 1.11 7.11
C LEU A 103 -6.32 0.05 7.44
N ARG A 104 -7.20 0.33 8.38
CA ARG A 104 -8.31 -0.57 8.70
C ARG A 104 -9.27 -0.71 7.52
N ALA A 105 -9.57 0.38 6.85
CA ALA A 105 -10.45 0.35 5.67
C ALA A 105 -9.82 -0.49 4.55
N ILE A 106 -8.52 -0.42 4.39
CA ILE A 106 -7.81 -1.24 3.41
C ILE A 106 -7.94 -2.73 3.76
N GLY A 107 -7.88 -3.08 5.04
CA GLY A 107 -8.05 -4.45 5.49
C GLY A 107 -7.08 -4.89 6.56
N PHE A 108 -6.17 -4.03 6.97
CA PHE A 108 -5.20 -4.38 8.01
C PHE A 108 -5.85 -4.43 9.38
N ARG A 109 -5.39 -5.39 10.20
CA ARG A 109 -5.84 -5.57 11.58
C ARG A 109 -4.64 -5.88 12.47
N PRO A 110 -4.63 -5.41 13.73
CA PRO A 110 -3.56 -5.79 14.66
C PRO A 110 -3.57 -7.30 14.89
N ASP A 111 -2.39 -7.90 14.87
CA ASP A 111 -2.22 -9.32 15.14
C ASP A 111 -1.60 -9.48 16.52
N GLU A 112 -2.39 -9.93 17.48
CA GLU A 112 -1.93 -10.06 18.85
C GLU A 112 -0.83 -11.10 19.02
N THR A 113 -0.78 -12.08 18.10
CA THR A 113 0.30 -13.08 18.15
C THR A 113 1.63 -12.50 17.71
N GLN A 114 1.65 -11.31 17.13
CA GLN A 114 2.85 -10.62 16.68
C GLN A 114 2.98 -9.22 17.29
N ASN A 115 2.56 -9.06 18.55
CA ASN A 115 2.68 -7.81 19.31
C ASN A 115 1.90 -6.65 18.66
N GLY A 116 0.76 -6.96 18.04
CA GLY A 116 -0.08 -5.93 17.44
C GLY A 116 0.37 -5.50 16.05
N ARG A 117 1.30 -6.23 15.43
CA ARG A 117 1.72 -5.94 14.06
C ARG A 117 0.50 -5.96 13.13
N LEU A 118 0.38 -4.94 12.30
CA LEU A 118 -0.74 -4.87 11.36
C LEU A 118 -0.55 -5.87 10.23
N GLY A 119 -1.55 -6.70 10.02
CA GLY A 119 -1.48 -7.72 8.99
C GLY A 119 -2.84 -8.01 8.39
N MET A 120 -2.84 -8.77 7.30
CA MET A 120 -4.08 -9.22 6.70
C MET A 120 -3.82 -10.47 5.84
N ASP A 121 -4.85 -11.29 5.75
CA ASP A 121 -4.86 -12.50 4.94
C ASP A 121 -5.42 -12.16 3.58
N LEU A 122 -4.64 -12.36 2.53
CA LEU A 122 -5.05 -12.05 1.16
C LEU A 122 -5.74 -13.23 0.47
N THR A 123 -5.81 -14.40 1.12
CA THR A 123 -6.43 -15.59 0.52
C THR A 123 -7.86 -15.25 0.13
N ASP A 124 -8.17 -15.40 -1.15
CA ASP A 124 -9.48 -15.09 -1.73
C ASP A 124 -9.92 -13.64 -1.58
N PHE A 125 -9.05 -12.75 -1.12
CA PHE A 125 -9.42 -11.37 -0.90
C PHE A 125 -9.80 -10.67 -2.21
N PHE A 126 -9.02 -10.92 -3.27
CA PHE A 126 -9.25 -10.29 -4.59
C PHE A 126 -9.93 -11.23 -5.58
N THR A 127 -9.99 -12.53 -5.30
CA THR A 127 -10.42 -13.53 -6.28
C THR A 127 -11.85 -14.00 -6.09
N SER A 128 -12.55 -13.51 -5.07
CA SER A 128 -13.91 -13.91 -4.78
C SER A 128 -14.81 -12.69 -4.69
N PRO A 129 -15.04 -12.00 -5.82
CA PRO A 129 -15.80 -10.75 -5.78
C PRO A 129 -17.21 -10.92 -5.20
N CYS A 130 -17.82 -12.09 -5.38
CA CYS A 130 -19.14 -12.31 -4.82
C CYS A 130 -19.17 -12.27 -3.31
N LYS A 131 -18.10 -12.69 -2.65
CA LYS A 131 -17.98 -12.57 -1.20
C LYS A 131 -17.96 -11.10 -0.77
N HIS A 132 -17.32 -10.28 -1.57
CA HIS A 132 -17.11 -8.88 -1.23
C HIS A 132 -18.28 -8.00 -1.67
N CYS A 133 -19.08 -8.50 -2.58
CA CYS A 133 -20.25 -7.78 -3.03
C CYS A 133 -21.43 -7.91 -2.09
N GLY A 134 -21.32 -8.77 -1.08
CA GLY A 134 -22.40 -8.98 -0.15
C GLY A 134 -23.57 -9.74 -0.71
N GLY A 135 -23.51 -10.12 -1.97
CA GLY A 135 -24.59 -10.85 -2.61
C GLY A 135 -24.49 -12.35 -2.44
N LYS A 136 -23.46 -12.77 -1.82
CA LYS A 136 -23.24 -14.21 -1.63
C LYS A 136 -22.80 -14.51 -0.24
#